data_8137670ec4e6566bacc3a1b9fd895aea
#
_entry.id   8137670ec4e6566bacc3a1b9fd895aea
#
_cell.length_a   1.000
_cell.length_b   1.000
_cell.length_c   1.000
_cell.angle_alpha   90.00
_cell.angle_beta   90.00
_cell.angle_gamma   90.00
#
_symmetry.space_group_name_H-M   'P 1'
#
loop_
_entity.id
_entity.type
_entity.pdbx_description
1 polymer ?
#
loop_
_entity_poly.entity_id
_entity_poly.type
_entity_poly.pdbx_seq_one_letter_code
_entity_poly.pdbx_strand_id
1 'polypeptide(L)'
;VLKEQNYEPNMYASALAYNKSYHFCVLIPSHDQVAYWEEVEQGVKKATEVRKDFHISVSLLYYDRFDSENFLQEAEKCFDGKFDGMVIVPTTLDVTTVITDRLHSQNIPFVLLDSYMPDLRPLAFFGQDSFASGYFAARMLMLIASEEREIMLMKITKDGIVVSKQQDNREVGFRHYMKDHFPSVKIVPLELPFFGSRQKNDAIFNEFFSLHPDIHHCITLGSKAHILGEYLLRSNR
;
A
#
# COMPACT_ATOMS: atom_id res chain seq x y z
N VAL A 1 36.65 26.36 -0.76
CA VAL A 1 37.09 26.41 0.63
C VAL A 1 36.18 25.55 1.52
N LEU A 2 34.83 25.72 1.55
CA LEU A 2 33.94 24.94 2.42
C LEU A 2 33.84 23.44 2.04
N LYS A 3 33.87 23.12 0.72
CA LYS A 3 33.90 21.73 0.24
C LYS A 3 35.22 21.02 0.50
N GLU A 4 36.32 21.75 0.55
CA GLU A 4 37.67 21.22 0.82
C GLU A 4 37.89 20.89 2.32
N GLN A 5 37.04 21.45 3.21
CA GLN A 5 37.12 21.25 4.64
C GLN A 5 36.09 20.24 5.17
N ASN A 6 35.40 19.46 4.30
CA ASN A 6 34.30 18.53 4.67
C ASN A 6 33.27 19.19 5.57
N TYR A 7 32.97 20.48 5.34
CA TYR A 7 31.96 21.18 6.12
C TYR A 7 30.56 20.67 5.75
N GLU A 8 29.93 19.98 6.63
CA GLU A 8 28.50 19.65 6.57
C GLU A 8 27.72 20.74 7.34
N PRO A 9 26.79 21.45 6.67
CA PRO A 9 25.96 22.43 7.36
C PRO A 9 25.16 21.74 8.47
N ASN A 10 25.24 22.26 9.67
CA ASN A 10 24.35 21.80 10.75
C ASN A 10 22.92 22.21 10.38
N MET A 11 22.06 21.22 10.10
CA MET A 11 20.67 21.46 9.68
C MET A 11 19.88 22.26 10.72
N TYR A 12 20.14 22.06 12.02
CA TYR A 12 19.51 22.83 13.09
C TYR A 12 19.93 24.31 13.06
N ALA A 13 21.21 24.58 12.89
CA ALA A 13 21.72 25.95 12.77
C ALA A 13 21.17 26.64 11.51
N SER A 14 21.03 25.91 10.40
CA SER A 14 20.46 26.44 9.17
C SER A 14 18.96 26.73 9.31
N ALA A 15 18.18 25.84 9.95
CA ALA A 15 16.75 26.04 10.18
C ALA A 15 16.51 27.29 11.05
N LEU A 16 17.30 27.46 12.12
CA LEU A 16 17.25 28.64 12.97
C LEU A 16 17.64 29.93 12.25
N ALA A 17 18.66 29.87 11.38
CA ALA A 17 19.13 31.04 10.65
C ALA A 17 18.15 31.52 9.57
N TYR A 18 17.46 30.61 8.91
CA TYR A 18 16.55 30.96 7.79
C TYR A 18 15.14 31.29 8.23
N ASN A 19 14.73 30.98 9.48
CA ASN A 19 13.38 31.19 10.05
C ASN A 19 12.25 30.82 9.06
N LYS A 20 12.49 29.77 8.22
CA LYS A 20 11.57 29.33 7.18
C LYS A 20 10.64 28.26 7.74
N SER A 21 9.35 28.48 7.61
CA SER A 21 8.35 27.46 7.90
C SER A 21 8.00 26.66 6.65
N TYR A 22 7.70 25.38 6.86
CA TYR A 22 7.28 24.47 5.81
C TYR A 22 5.91 23.90 6.13
N HIS A 23 5.08 23.82 5.11
CA HIS A 23 3.77 23.19 5.21
C HIS A 23 3.66 22.05 4.20
N PHE A 24 3.30 20.85 4.67
CA PHE A 24 3.10 19.68 3.82
C PHE A 24 1.66 19.19 3.90
N CYS A 25 1.12 18.75 2.75
CA CYS A 25 -0.14 18.03 2.68
C CYS A 25 0.14 16.53 2.65
N VAL A 26 -0.63 15.76 3.40
CA VAL A 26 -0.55 14.28 3.41
C VAL A 26 -1.93 13.73 3.11
N LEU A 27 -2.09 13.11 1.94
CA LEU A 27 -3.34 12.54 1.45
C LEU A 27 -3.29 11.02 1.56
N ILE A 28 -4.09 10.48 2.48
CA ILE A 28 -4.14 9.04 2.79
C ILE A 28 -5.58 8.52 2.78
N PRO A 29 -5.81 7.21 2.55
CA PRO A 29 -7.14 6.63 2.71
C PRO A 29 -7.68 6.81 4.13
N SER A 30 -9.00 6.98 4.25
CA SER A 30 -9.68 6.92 5.53
C SER A 30 -9.49 5.54 6.18
N HIS A 31 -9.32 5.48 7.50
CA HIS A 31 -8.92 4.26 8.20
C HIS A 31 -10.03 3.58 9.00
N ASP A 32 -11.26 4.06 8.92
CA ASP A 32 -12.41 3.51 9.65
C ASP A 32 -12.60 1.99 9.49
N GLN A 33 -11.97 1.39 8.48
CA GLN A 33 -12.10 -0.02 8.16
C GLN A 33 -10.77 -0.77 8.04
N VAL A 34 -9.62 -0.08 8.16
CA VAL A 34 -8.28 -0.67 7.96
C VAL A 34 -7.27 -0.04 8.91
N ALA A 35 -6.95 -0.72 10.01
CA ALA A 35 -6.01 -0.29 11.06
C ALA A 35 -4.61 0.12 10.51
N TYR A 36 -4.19 -0.41 9.36
CA TYR A 36 -2.94 -0.05 8.71
C TYR A 36 -2.80 1.47 8.47
N TRP A 37 -3.89 2.12 8.03
CA TRP A 37 -3.84 3.56 7.76
C TRP A 37 -3.82 4.41 9.04
N GLU A 38 -4.37 3.90 10.14
CA GLU A 38 -4.24 4.51 11.45
C GLU A 38 -2.76 4.53 11.91
N GLU A 39 -2.02 3.43 11.72
CA GLU A 39 -0.59 3.37 12.03
C GLU A 39 0.22 4.36 11.17
N VAL A 40 -0.12 4.49 9.89
CA VAL A 40 0.50 5.49 8.98
C VAL A 40 0.24 6.91 9.49
N GLU A 41 -0.99 7.24 9.87
CA GLU A 41 -1.34 8.53 10.44
C GLU A 41 -0.54 8.83 11.71
N GLN A 42 -0.45 7.86 12.63
CA GLN A 42 0.34 8.00 13.85
C GLN A 42 1.83 8.24 13.55
N GLY A 43 2.36 7.56 12.53
CA GLY A 43 3.71 7.79 12.03
C GLY A 43 3.94 9.22 11.55
N VAL A 44 3.00 9.76 10.77
CA VAL A 44 3.04 11.16 10.29
C VAL A 44 2.99 12.14 11.45
N LYS A 45 2.05 11.97 12.39
CA LYS A 45 1.92 12.81 13.58
C LYS A 45 3.20 12.83 14.41
N LYS A 46 3.76 11.65 14.67
CA LYS A 46 5.02 11.52 15.42
C LYS A 46 6.19 12.19 14.70
N ALA A 47 6.31 12.01 13.39
CA ALA A 47 7.36 12.64 12.60
C ALA A 47 7.25 14.18 12.65
N THR A 48 6.04 14.71 12.57
CA THR A 48 5.76 16.15 12.67
C THR A 48 6.15 16.70 14.05
N GLU A 49 5.77 15.98 15.12
CA GLU A 49 6.08 16.40 16.49
C GLU A 49 7.61 16.45 16.75
N VAL A 50 8.33 15.41 16.32
CA VAL A 50 9.80 15.34 16.48
C VAL A 50 10.51 16.45 15.68
N ARG A 51 9.88 16.98 14.64
CA ARG A 51 10.44 18.01 13.75
C ARG A 51 9.83 19.40 13.92
N LYS A 52 9.05 19.63 14.99
CA LYS A 52 8.41 20.93 15.25
C LYS A 52 9.40 22.10 15.32
N ASP A 53 10.62 21.86 15.79
CA ASP A 53 11.68 22.88 15.87
C ASP A 53 12.18 23.36 14.49
N PHE A 54 11.85 22.64 13.43
CA PHE A 54 12.10 23.05 12.04
C PHE A 54 10.91 23.84 11.44
N HIS A 55 9.95 24.26 12.27
CA HIS A 55 8.74 24.97 11.83
C HIS A 55 7.97 24.21 10.71
N ILE A 56 7.89 22.87 10.87
CA ILE A 56 7.13 22.00 9.97
C ILE A 56 5.71 21.84 10.48
N SER A 57 4.75 22.07 9.57
CA SER A 57 3.33 21.79 9.79
C SER A 57 2.82 20.82 8.73
N VAL A 58 1.82 20.01 9.07
CA VAL A 58 1.23 19.01 8.20
C VAL A 58 -0.28 19.09 8.23
N SER A 59 -0.91 19.15 7.05
CA SER A 59 -2.34 18.91 6.88
C SER A 59 -2.57 17.46 6.47
N LEU A 60 -3.28 16.70 7.33
CA LEU A 60 -3.73 15.35 7.03
C LEU A 60 -5.11 15.41 6.38
N LEU A 61 -5.24 14.83 5.20
CA LEU A 61 -6.48 14.74 4.44
C LEU A 61 -6.79 13.27 4.18
N TYR A 62 -8.06 12.92 4.28
CA TYR A 62 -8.52 11.53 4.20
C TYR A 62 -9.52 11.38 3.06
N TYR A 63 -9.31 10.36 2.23
CA TYR A 63 -10.20 10.06 1.13
C TYR A 63 -10.76 8.63 1.21
N ASP A 64 -11.94 8.42 0.63
CA ASP A 64 -12.46 7.08 0.40
C ASP A 64 -11.70 6.42 -0.76
N ARG A 65 -10.96 5.35 -0.46
CA ARG A 65 -10.16 4.61 -1.45
C ARG A 65 -10.96 4.02 -2.62
N PHE A 66 -12.28 3.95 -2.49
CA PHE A 66 -13.19 3.42 -3.50
C PHE A 66 -13.98 4.51 -4.23
N ASP A 67 -13.71 5.77 -3.93
CA ASP A 67 -14.36 6.93 -4.53
C ASP A 67 -13.30 7.87 -5.14
N SER A 68 -13.16 7.79 -6.46
CA SER A 68 -12.21 8.62 -7.21
C SER A 68 -12.56 10.10 -7.16
N GLU A 69 -13.84 10.44 -7.09
CA GLU A 69 -14.27 11.82 -6.99
C GLU A 69 -13.94 12.40 -5.63
N ASN A 70 -14.19 11.64 -4.57
CA ASN A 70 -13.79 12.02 -3.21
C ASN A 70 -12.27 12.20 -3.10
N PHE A 71 -11.46 11.33 -3.72
CA PHE A 71 -9.99 11.51 -3.76
C PHE A 71 -9.61 12.85 -4.37
N LEU A 72 -10.20 13.24 -5.50
CA LEU A 72 -9.93 14.52 -6.15
C LEU A 72 -10.39 15.69 -5.30
N GLN A 73 -11.59 15.63 -4.71
CA GLN A 73 -12.13 16.68 -3.83
C GLN A 73 -11.24 16.89 -2.59
N GLU A 74 -10.77 15.82 -1.95
CA GLU A 74 -9.90 15.93 -0.80
C GLU A 74 -8.52 16.49 -1.19
N ALA A 75 -7.97 16.06 -2.32
CA ALA A 75 -6.71 16.59 -2.83
C ALA A 75 -6.80 18.09 -3.17
N GLU A 76 -7.93 18.57 -3.71
CA GLU A 76 -8.16 20.00 -4.01
C GLU A 76 -8.03 20.89 -2.77
N LYS A 77 -8.41 20.42 -1.59
CA LYS A 77 -8.28 21.17 -0.34
C LYS A 77 -6.83 21.59 -0.02
N CYS A 78 -5.85 20.84 -0.51
CA CYS A 78 -4.44 21.24 -0.38
C CYS A 78 -4.16 22.53 -1.16
N PHE A 79 -4.79 22.69 -2.31
CA PHE A 79 -4.53 23.82 -3.21
C PHE A 79 -5.24 25.12 -2.80
N ASP A 80 -6.11 25.07 -1.79
CA ASP A 80 -6.76 26.27 -1.20
C ASP A 80 -5.76 27.13 -0.40
N GLY A 81 -4.60 26.56 -0.04
CA GLY A 81 -3.52 27.21 0.69
C GLY A 81 -2.17 27.12 -0.02
N LYS A 82 -1.14 27.67 0.63
CA LYS A 82 0.25 27.46 0.19
C LYS A 82 0.82 26.25 0.94
N PHE A 83 1.41 25.32 0.21
CA PHE A 83 2.15 24.20 0.76
C PHE A 83 3.45 23.96 -0.04
N ASP A 84 4.44 23.36 0.61
CA ASP A 84 5.79 23.18 0.08
C ASP A 84 6.02 21.80 -0.52
N GLY A 85 5.12 20.84 -0.27
CA GLY A 85 5.19 19.50 -0.82
C GLY A 85 4.03 18.63 -0.40
N MET A 86 3.84 17.51 -1.09
CA MET A 86 2.72 16.60 -0.86
C MET A 86 3.18 15.15 -0.69
N VAL A 87 2.60 14.44 0.25
CA VAL A 87 2.69 12.97 0.38
C VAL A 87 1.37 12.38 -0.07
N ILE A 88 1.41 11.47 -1.03
CA ILE A 88 0.21 10.91 -1.65
C ILE A 88 0.24 9.39 -1.55
N VAL A 89 -0.81 8.81 -1.00
CA VAL A 89 -1.15 7.41 -1.27
C VAL A 89 -2.01 7.41 -2.53
N PRO A 90 -1.50 6.91 -3.67
CA PRO A 90 -2.22 7.01 -4.94
C PRO A 90 -3.40 6.03 -5.01
N THR A 91 -4.41 6.37 -5.81
CA THR A 91 -5.51 5.48 -6.21
C THR A 91 -5.18 4.79 -7.54
N THR A 92 -5.94 5.02 -8.60
CA THR A 92 -5.61 4.58 -9.96
C THR A 92 -4.67 5.58 -10.64
N LEU A 93 -3.96 5.13 -11.66
CA LEU A 93 -2.98 5.98 -12.36
C LEU A 93 -3.63 7.22 -12.98
N ASP A 94 -4.74 7.04 -13.68
CA ASP A 94 -5.48 8.10 -14.37
C ASP A 94 -5.98 9.17 -13.40
N VAL A 95 -6.61 8.77 -12.30
CA VAL A 95 -7.13 9.69 -11.28
C VAL A 95 -5.99 10.43 -10.57
N THR A 96 -4.93 9.72 -10.19
CA THR A 96 -3.80 10.33 -9.48
C THR A 96 -3.01 11.28 -10.40
N THR A 97 -2.95 11.01 -11.71
CA THR A 97 -2.30 11.87 -12.71
C THR A 97 -2.88 13.28 -12.69
N VAL A 98 -4.19 13.43 -12.50
CA VAL A 98 -4.84 14.78 -12.46
C VAL A 98 -4.19 15.67 -11.41
N ILE A 99 -3.95 15.13 -10.22
CA ILE A 99 -3.34 15.88 -9.11
C ILE A 99 -1.85 16.08 -9.32
N THR A 100 -1.13 15.04 -9.78
CA THR A 100 0.33 15.13 -9.96
C THR A 100 0.72 16.04 -11.12
N ASP A 101 -0.07 16.13 -12.19
CA ASP A 101 0.15 17.10 -13.28
C ASP A 101 0.01 18.54 -12.78
N ARG A 102 -0.97 18.80 -11.90
CA ARG A 102 -1.10 20.10 -11.26
C ARG A 102 0.09 20.43 -10.36
N LEU A 103 0.55 19.47 -9.55
CA LEU A 103 1.75 19.62 -8.71
C LEU A 103 2.99 19.94 -9.57
N HIS A 104 3.17 19.21 -10.68
CA HIS A 104 4.26 19.48 -11.62
C HIS A 104 4.17 20.87 -12.25
N SER A 105 2.97 21.30 -12.68
CA SER A 105 2.78 22.63 -13.27
C SER A 105 3.13 23.78 -12.31
N GLN A 106 2.96 23.54 -11.00
CA GLN A 106 3.25 24.51 -9.94
C GLN A 106 4.67 24.32 -9.34
N ASN A 107 5.46 23.37 -9.85
CA ASN A 107 6.75 22.97 -9.30
C ASN A 107 6.70 22.58 -7.81
N ILE A 108 5.61 21.96 -7.36
CA ILE A 108 5.45 21.46 -6.01
C ILE A 108 5.94 20.01 -5.98
N PRO A 109 6.97 19.69 -5.18
CA PRO A 109 7.47 18.32 -5.06
C PRO A 109 6.44 17.42 -4.35
N PHE A 110 6.35 16.16 -4.78
CA PHE A 110 5.57 15.17 -4.08
C PHE A 110 6.30 13.83 -3.98
N VAL A 111 5.91 13.06 -2.98
CA VAL A 111 6.36 11.68 -2.79
C VAL A 111 5.17 10.74 -2.76
N LEU A 112 5.37 9.53 -3.24
CA LEU A 112 4.36 8.47 -3.13
C LEU A 112 4.60 7.64 -1.88
N LEU A 113 3.52 7.25 -1.24
CA LEU A 113 3.51 6.36 -0.09
C LEU A 113 2.71 5.10 -0.43
N ASP A 114 3.20 3.94 0.03
CA ASP A 114 2.55 2.63 -0.08
C ASP A 114 2.51 2.05 -1.51
N SER A 115 1.99 2.75 -2.50
CA SER A 115 1.89 2.29 -3.90
C SER A 115 2.82 3.04 -4.83
N TYR A 116 3.66 2.30 -5.57
CA TYR A 116 4.61 2.87 -6.52
C TYR A 116 4.01 2.97 -7.92
N MET A 117 4.03 4.18 -8.46
CA MET A 117 3.61 4.51 -9.82
C MET A 117 4.67 5.40 -10.49
N PRO A 118 5.66 4.82 -11.17
CA PRO A 118 6.80 5.58 -11.74
C PRO A 118 6.36 6.60 -12.79
N ASP A 119 5.29 6.34 -13.54
CA ASP A 119 4.77 7.22 -14.58
C ASP A 119 4.33 8.59 -14.03
N LEU A 120 4.01 8.67 -12.75
CA LEU A 120 3.70 9.93 -12.07
C LEU A 120 4.93 10.79 -11.77
N ARG A 121 6.14 10.27 -11.95
CA ARG A 121 7.42 10.97 -11.72
C ARG A 121 7.53 11.61 -10.33
N PRO A 122 7.32 10.85 -9.24
CA PRO A 122 7.46 11.36 -7.89
C PRO A 122 8.94 11.70 -7.58
N LEU A 123 9.16 12.60 -6.62
CA LEU A 123 10.49 12.88 -6.09
C LEU A 123 11.11 11.66 -5.41
N ALA A 124 10.27 10.90 -4.70
CA ALA A 124 10.63 9.65 -4.03
C ALA A 124 9.40 8.76 -3.81
N PHE A 125 9.66 7.51 -3.45
CA PHE A 125 8.65 6.55 -3.04
C PHE A 125 9.05 5.92 -1.69
N PHE A 126 8.09 5.81 -0.81
CA PHE A 126 8.22 5.12 0.46
C PHE A 126 7.18 3.99 0.54
N GLY A 127 7.65 2.77 0.48
CA GLY A 127 6.80 1.59 0.50
C GLY A 127 7.59 0.32 0.23
N GLN A 128 6.89 -0.81 0.21
CA GLN A 128 7.47 -2.10 -0.07
C GLN A 128 7.53 -2.33 -1.58
N ASP A 129 8.62 -2.94 -2.05
CA ASP A 129 8.64 -3.55 -3.39
C ASP A 129 7.68 -4.76 -3.40
N SER A 130 6.48 -4.51 -3.92
CA SER A 130 5.40 -5.49 -3.90
C SER A 130 5.69 -6.69 -4.82
N PHE A 131 6.38 -6.47 -5.96
CA PHE A 131 6.78 -7.58 -6.83
C PHE A 131 7.81 -8.48 -6.13
N ALA A 132 8.88 -7.89 -5.60
CA ALA A 132 9.90 -8.64 -4.85
C ALA A 132 9.30 -9.35 -3.63
N SER A 133 8.36 -8.70 -2.94
CA SER A 133 7.63 -9.29 -1.82
C SER A 133 6.84 -10.53 -2.23
N GLY A 134 6.10 -10.47 -3.34
CA GLY A 134 5.36 -11.62 -3.87
C GLY A 134 6.27 -12.76 -4.31
N TYR A 135 7.36 -12.42 -5.02
CA TYR A 135 8.37 -13.38 -5.46
C TYR A 135 9.01 -14.11 -4.25
N PHE A 136 9.39 -13.34 -3.22
CA PHE A 136 9.93 -13.90 -1.99
C PHE A 136 8.90 -14.75 -1.22
N ALA A 137 7.64 -14.32 -1.17
CA ALA A 137 6.57 -15.08 -0.52
C ALA A 137 6.35 -16.45 -1.19
N ALA A 138 6.41 -16.53 -2.51
CA ALA A 138 6.37 -17.80 -3.24
C ALA A 138 7.55 -18.71 -2.85
N ARG A 139 8.76 -18.15 -2.82
CA ARG A 139 9.96 -18.89 -2.41
C ARG A 139 9.83 -19.45 -1.00
N MET A 140 9.33 -18.64 -0.06
CA MET A 140 9.15 -19.08 1.33
C MET A 140 8.08 -20.16 1.46
N LEU A 141 6.95 -20.01 0.75
CA LEU A 141 5.88 -21.01 0.74
C LEU A 141 6.38 -22.35 0.22
N MET A 142 7.15 -22.36 -0.86
CA MET A 142 7.65 -23.59 -1.48
C MET A 142 8.74 -24.32 -0.67
N LEU A 143 9.26 -23.72 0.41
CA LEU A 143 10.09 -24.46 1.36
C LEU A 143 9.30 -25.53 2.14
N ILE A 144 8.00 -25.33 2.30
CA ILE A 144 7.12 -26.26 3.04
C ILE A 144 6.08 -26.94 2.15
N ALA A 145 5.84 -26.42 0.96
CA ALA A 145 4.81 -26.87 0.02
C ALA A 145 5.39 -27.46 -1.28
N SER A 146 6.65 -27.92 -1.29
CA SER A 146 7.34 -28.39 -2.51
C SER A 146 6.71 -29.63 -3.13
N GLU A 147 5.99 -30.43 -2.37
CA GLU A 147 5.31 -31.66 -2.80
C GLU A 147 3.85 -31.39 -3.30
N GLU A 148 3.36 -30.18 -3.10
CA GLU A 148 1.97 -29.84 -3.43
C GLU A 148 1.76 -29.70 -4.95
N ARG A 149 0.57 -30.12 -5.39
CA ARG A 149 0.13 -30.00 -6.80
C ARG A 149 -0.70 -28.76 -7.03
N GLU A 150 -1.43 -28.32 -6.02
CA GLU A 150 -2.28 -27.13 -6.05
C GLU A 150 -2.02 -26.27 -4.79
N ILE A 151 -2.01 -24.97 -4.97
CA ILE A 151 -1.87 -23.98 -3.90
C ILE A 151 -2.99 -22.96 -4.05
N MET A 152 -3.68 -22.65 -2.96
CA MET A 152 -4.68 -21.59 -2.92
C MET A 152 -4.00 -20.22 -2.87
N LEU A 153 -4.42 -19.31 -3.76
CA LEU A 153 -4.04 -17.92 -3.74
C LEU A 153 -5.26 -17.07 -3.41
N MET A 154 -5.32 -16.57 -2.17
CA MET A 154 -6.45 -15.77 -1.71
C MET A 154 -6.25 -14.29 -2.04
N LYS A 155 -7.25 -13.69 -2.66
CA LYS A 155 -7.32 -12.27 -3.02
C LYS A 155 -8.54 -11.60 -2.38
N ILE A 156 -8.41 -10.31 -2.16
CA ILE A 156 -9.53 -9.48 -1.73
C ILE A 156 -9.95 -8.61 -2.91
N THR A 157 -11.23 -8.67 -3.25
CA THR A 157 -11.80 -7.92 -4.38
C THR A 157 -13.01 -7.09 -3.95
N LYS A 158 -13.28 -6.01 -4.68
CA LYS A 158 -14.55 -5.29 -4.63
C LYS A 158 -15.13 -5.32 -6.03
N ASP A 159 -16.31 -5.92 -6.16
CA ASP A 159 -16.99 -6.10 -7.45
C ASP A 159 -16.11 -6.79 -8.52
N GLY A 160 -15.31 -7.79 -8.09
CA GLY A 160 -14.39 -8.53 -8.96
C GLY A 160 -13.08 -7.78 -9.29
N ILE A 161 -12.90 -6.57 -8.80
CA ILE A 161 -11.68 -5.78 -9.02
C ILE A 161 -10.78 -5.86 -7.78
N VAL A 162 -9.50 -6.12 -7.99
CA VAL A 162 -8.52 -6.14 -6.90
C VAL A 162 -8.40 -4.75 -6.27
N VAL A 163 -8.52 -4.69 -4.95
CA VAL A 163 -8.63 -3.44 -4.20
C VAL A 163 -7.32 -2.69 -3.99
N SER A 164 -6.20 -3.25 -4.45
CA SER A 164 -4.88 -2.68 -4.16
C SER A 164 -3.88 -3.05 -5.25
N LYS A 165 -3.21 -2.05 -5.81
CA LYS A 165 -2.14 -2.24 -6.80
C LYS A 165 -0.97 -3.07 -6.24
N GLN A 166 -0.70 -2.98 -4.94
CA GLN A 166 0.31 -3.83 -4.31
C GLN A 166 -0.09 -5.30 -4.32
N GLN A 167 -1.38 -5.62 -4.11
CA GLN A 167 -1.86 -7.00 -4.19
C GLN A 167 -1.66 -7.56 -5.59
N ASP A 168 -1.95 -6.78 -6.65
CA ASP A 168 -1.69 -7.16 -8.03
C ASP A 168 -0.19 -7.42 -8.27
N ASN A 169 0.66 -6.49 -7.86
CA ASN A 169 2.10 -6.61 -8.06
C ASN A 169 2.69 -7.80 -7.28
N ARG A 170 2.18 -8.08 -6.06
CA ARG A 170 2.56 -9.28 -5.29
C ARG A 170 2.13 -10.55 -6.03
N GLU A 171 0.94 -10.58 -6.61
CA GLU A 171 0.50 -11.73 -7.42
C GLU A 171 1.42 -11.93 -8.63
N VAL A 172 1.77 -10.86 -9.34
CA VAL A 172 2.71 -10.95 -10.47
C VAL A 172 4.04 -11.54 -10.03
N GLY A 173 4.62 -11.04 -8.94
CA GLY A 173 5.87 -11.56 -8.40
C GLY A 173 5.78 -13.02 -7.95
N PHE A 174 4.69 -13.38 -7.25
CA PHE A 174 4.42 -14.74 -6.82
C PHE A 174 4.34 -15.70 -8.01
N ARG A 175 3.53 -15.37 -9.01
CA ARG A 175 3.37 -16.20 -10.22
C ARG A 175 4.65 -16.30 -11.05
N HIS A 176 5.47 -15.26 -11.04
CA HIS A 176 6.76 -15.27 -11.73
C HIS A 176 7.69 -16.32 -11.10
N TYR A 177 7.86 -16.32 -9.78
CA TYR A 177 8.64 -17.35 -9.10
C TYR A 177 8.10 -18.76 -9.36
N MET A 178 6.78 -18.96 -9.23
CA MET A 178 6.15 -20.26 -9.45
C MET A 178 6.35 -20.77 -10.88
N LYS A 179 6.20 -19.89 -11.86
CA LYS A 179 6.42 -20.25 -13.27
C LYS A 179 7.86 -20.72 -13.54
N ASP A 180 8.85 -20.06 -12.93
CA ASP A 180 10.26 -20.32 -13.18
C ASP A 180 10.77 -21.58 -12.43
N HIS A 181 10.24 -21.83 -11.24
CA HIS A 181 10.77 -22.88 -10.36
C HIS A 181 9.82 -24.06 -10.13
N PHE A 182 8.52 -23.86 -10.23
CA PHE A 182 7.48 -24.85 -9.95
C PHE A 182 6.36 -24.82 -10.98
N PRO A 183 6.66 -24.95 -12.31
CA PRO A 183 5.69 -24.76 -13.36
C PRO A 183 4.54 -25.79 -13.38
N SER A 184 4.72 -26.91 -12.69
CA SER A 184 3.70 -27.97 -12.57
C SER A 184 2.69 -27.72 -11.46
N VAL A 185 2.98 -26.80 -10.54
CA VAL A 185 2.09 -26.48 -9.42
C VAL A 185 0.99 -25.53 -9.91
N LYS A 186 -0.25 -25.93 -9.74
CA LYS A 186 -1.42 -25.15 -10.10
C LYS A 186 -1.74 -24.13 -9.01
N ILE A 187 -1.88 -22.87 -9.39
CA ILE A 187 -2.31 -21.79 -8.49
C ILE A 187 -3.83 -21.62 -8.66
N VAL A 188 -4.58 -21.96 -7.62
CA VAL A 188 -6.04 -21.86 -7.59
C VAL A 188 -6.44 -20.57 -6.89
N PRO A 189 -7.02 -19.60 -7.61
CA PRO A 189 -7.44 -18.34 -7.00
C PRO A 189 -8.69 -18.52 -6.14
N LEU A 190 -8.74 -17.84 -5.00
CA LEU A 190 -9.92 -17.64 -4.18
C LEU A 190 -10.13 -16.14 -3.97
N GLU A 191 -11.30 -15.63 -4.33
CA GLU A 191 -11.63 -14.23 -4.16
C GLU A 191 -12.61 -14.03 -3.00
N LEU A 192 -12.24 -13.17 -2.06
CA LEU A 192 -13.14 -12.74 -0.99
C LEU A 192 -13.56 -11.29 -1.20
N PRO A 193 -14.82 -10.94 -0.96
CA PRO A 193 -15.29 -9.57 -1.06
C PRO A 193 -14.67 -8.71 0.06
N PHE A 194 -14.30 -7.47 -0.29
CA PHE A 194 -13.72 -6.53 0.67
C PHE A 194 -14.64 -6.27 1.87
N PHE A 195 -15.95 -6.13 1.61
CA PHE A 195 -17.02 -5.96 2.60
C PHE A 195 -17.78 -7.28 2.86
N GLY A 196 -17.08 -8.40 2.87
CA GLY A 196 -17.70 -9.70 3.12
C GLY A 196 -18.12 -9.87 4.59
N SER A 197 -19.37 -10.25 4.82
CA SER A 197 -19.78 -10.76 6.13
C SER A 197 -19.10 -12.11 6.40
N ARG A 198 -18.95 -12.43 7.69
CA ARG A 198 -18.41 -13.75 8.10
C ARG A 198 -19.15 -14.91 7.42
N GLN A 199 -20.49 -14.89 7.43
CA GLN A 199 -21.30 -15.95 6.81
C GLN A 199 -21.02 -16.08 5.31
N LYS A 200 -20.88 -14.95 4.60
CA LYS A 200 -20.56 -14.96 3.17
C LYS A 200 -19.18 -15.54 2.91
N ASN A 201 -18.19 -15.14 3.71
CA ASN A 201 -16.83 -15.65 3.58
C ASN A 201 -16.77 -17.16 3.90
N ASP A 202 -17.45 -17.61 4.97
CA ASP A 202 -17.52 -19.01 5.34
C ASP A 202 -18.19 -19.88 4.23
N ALA A 203 -19.21 -19.35 3.55
CA ALA A 203 -19.84 -20.02 2.42
C ALA A 203 -18.85 -20.20 1.24
N ILE A 204 -18.11 -19.14 0.91
CA ILE A 204 -17.07 -19.18 -0.15
C ILE A 204 -15.98 -20.20 0.19
N PHE A 205 -15.50 -20.23 1.44
CA PHE A 205 -14.51 -21.22 1.86
C PHE A 205 -15.05 -22.65 1.83
N ASN A 206 -16.29 -22.88 2.27
CA ASN A 206 -16.92 -24.20 2.23
C ASN A 206 -17.02 -24.72 0.79
N GLU A 207 -17.45 -23.88 -0.14
CA GLU A 207 -17.52 -24.22 -1.55
C GLU A 207 -16.12 -24.52 -2.10
N PHE A 208 -15.15 -23.66 -1.86
CA PHE A 208 -13.78 -23.82 -2.33
C PHE A 208 -13.15 -25.14 -1.86
N PHE A 209 -13.19 -25.42 -0.55
CA PHE A 209 -12.61 -26.64 0.00
C PHE A 209 -13.42 -27.91 -0.31
N SER A 210 -14.67 -27.79 -0.73
CA SER A 210 -15.43 -28.90 -1.29
C SER A 210 -14.95 -29.28 -2.69
N LEU A 211 -14.57 -28.28 -3.50
CA LEU A 211 -14.04 -28.46 -4.85
C LEU A 211 -12.55 -28.83 -4.86
N HIS A 212 -11.81 -28.42 -3.84
CA HIS A 212 -10.36 -28.59 -3.72
C HIS A 212 -9.99 -29.20 -2.34
N PRO A 213 -10.38 -30.45 -2.07
CA PRO A 213 -10.18 -31.09 -0.75
C PRO A 213 -8.70 -31.32 -0.40
N ASP A 214 -7.83 -31.43 -1.41
CA ASP A 214 -6.42 -31.78 -1.27
C ASP A 214 -5.53 -30.52 -1.18
N ILE A 215 -6.09 -29.32 -1.14
CA ILE A 215 -5.30 -28.11 -0.92
C ILE A 215 -5.03 -27.93 0.57
N HIS A 216 -3.75 -27.99 0.96
CA HIS A 216 -3.30 -27.83 2.35
C HIS A 216 -2.53 -26.53 2.58
N HIS A 217 -2.07 -25.86 1.50
CA HIS A 217 -1.28 -24.65 1.57
C HIS A 217 -1.95 -23.49 0.86
N CYS A 218 -1.87 -22.32 1.46
CA CYS A 218 -2.40 -21.09 0.88
C CYS A 218 -1.46 -19.92 1.05
N ILE A 219 -1.60 -18.95 0.17
CA ILE A 219 -0.98 -17.63 0.27
C ILE A 219 -2.05 -16.55 0.22
N THR A 220 -1.91 -15.53 1.06
CA THR A 220 -2.71 -14.33 0.99
C THR A 220 -1.82 -13.15 0.57
N LEU A 221 -2.29 -12.36 -0.36
CA LEU A 221 -1.51 -11.23 -0.89
C LEU A 221 -1.80 -9.91 -0.19
N GLY A 222 -2.66 -9.92 0.82
CA GLY A 222 -3.08 -8.75 1.58
C GLY A 222 -3.12 -9.01 3.09
N SER A 223 -3.59 -8.03 3.86
CA SER A 223 -3.62 -8.04 5.33
C SER A 223 -4.75 -8.88 5.95
N LYS A 224 -5.63 -9.51 5.15
CA LYS A 224 -6.82 -10.23 5.66
C LYS A 224 -6.62 -11.74 5.84
N ALA A 225 -5.40 -12.21 6.09
CA ALA A 225 -5.10 -13.63 6.36
C ALA A 225 -5.88 -14.20 7.56
N HIS A 226 -6.17 -13.36 8.56
CA HIS A 226 -6.94 -13.73 9.76
C HIS A 226 -8.32 -14.30 9.42
N ILE A 227 -8.98 -13.82 8.35
CA ILE A 227 -10.30 -14.33 7.93
C ILE A 227 -10.25 -15.82 7.61
N LEU A 228 -9.22 -16.25 6.88
CA LEU A 228 -9.00 -17.67 6.61
C LEU A 228 -8.63 -18.43 7.88
N GLY A 229 -7.70 -17.91 8.69
CA GLY A 229 -7.27 -18.53 9.94
C GLY A 229 -8.45 -18.78 10.91
N GLU A 230 -9.32 -17.78 11.06
CA GLU A 230 -10.54 -17.92 11.87
C GLU A 230 -11.52 -18.97 11.31
N TYR A 231 -11.67 -19.03 9.99
CA TYR A 231 -12.49 -20.06 9.35
C TYR A 231 -11.92 -21.45 9.61
N LEU A 232 -10.62 -21.67 9.39
CA LEU A 232 -9.96 -22.97 9.60
C LEU A 232 -10.10 -23.45 11.05
N LEU A 233 -9.91 -22.55 12.03
CA LEU A 233 -10.10 -22.88 13.45
C LEU A 233 -11.55 -23.32 13.76
N ARG A 234 -12.54 -22.64 13.19
CA ARG A 234 -13.96 -22.98 13.42
C ARG A 234 -14.41 -24.27 12.73
N SER A 235 -13.87 -24.53 11.55
CA SER A 235 -14.22 -25.71 10.74
C SER A 235 -13.41 -26.95 11.10
N ASN A 236 -12.50 -26.84 12.07
CA ASN A 236 -11.57 -27.90 12.50
C ASN A 236 -10.77 -28.49 11.32
N ARG A 237 -10.28 -27.61 10.47
CA ARG A 237 -9.46 -27.92 9.29
C ARG A 237 -8.01 -27.51 9.51
#